data_52fa4077d92b6733be543ace19abcdc7
#
_entry.id   52fa4077d92b6733be543ace19abcdc7
#
_cell.length_a   1.000
_cell.length_b   1.000
_cell.length_c   1.000
_cell.angle_alpha   90.00
_cell.angle_beta   90.00
_cell.angle_gamma   90.00
#
_symmetry.space_group_name_H-M   'P 1'
#
loop_
_entity.id
_entity.type
_entity.pdbx_description
1 polymer ?
#
loop_
_entity_poly.entity_id
_entity_poly.type
_entity_poly.pdbx_seq_one_letter_code
_entity_poly.pdbx_strand_id
1 'polypeptide(L)'
;MGKKVKNKDIAARLGLSGTLVSLVLNSKADQHGIKKETQERVLAVARQMGYFNSVTEKGEPVSAEEKPGIIGMVVPSMNDPFIYEITPYLQKAFSSIGLGFSVFTRDPDDVRFNRLTTSLKKFFSGMILVGNAADDSVVRALNRDSYPVVLLEKSIKRMRLNTVCTDRVAGAAVMTQHLTSLGLKNLLVVSGEDTASYDKEMLDELRNSTKKSKNFDSVHFTVAGLPKAGEKFDFQAIENFLRPPHRSDAIIVLNSTLVFPLYLALQEK
;
A
#
# COMPACT_ATOMS: atom_id res chain seq x y z
N MET A 1 10.00 -32.50 22.85
CA MET A 1 10.11 -32.41 21.37
C MET A 1 8.70 -32.28 20.79
N GLY A 2 8.31 -31.09 20.36
CA GLY A 2 7.01 -30.84 19.75
C GLY A 2 6.96 -31.47 18.35
N LYS A 3 5.93 -32.25 18.08
CA LYS A 3 5.70 -32.88 16.77
C LYS A 3 5.36 -31.80 15.74
N LYS A 4 6.14 -31.70 14.66
CA LYS A 4 5.87 -30.72 13.56
C LYS A 4 4.45 -30.93 13.01
N VAL A 5 3.63 -29.88 13.07
CA VAL A 5 2.25 -29.91 12.57
C VAL A 5 2.27 -30.06 11.04
N LYS A 6 1.48 -30.97 10.53
CA LYS A 6 1.34 -31.24 9.09
C LYS A 6 -0.06 -30.88 8.60
N ASN A 7 -0.24 -30.68 7.30
CA ASN A 7 -1.57 -30.41 6.69
C ASN A 7 -2.63 -31.43 7.13
N LYS A 8 -2.26 -32.69 7.31
CA LYS A 8 -3.16 -33.74 7.77
C LYS A 8 -3.67 -33.54 9.20
N ASP A 9 -2.86 -32.90 10.06
CA ASP A 9 -3.23 -32.67 11.45
C ASP A 9 -4.29 -31.55 11.53
N ILE A 10 -4.13 -30.49 10.68
CA ILE A 10 -5.10 -29.43 10.51
C ILE A 10 -6.40 -29.97 9.89
N ALA A 11 -6.26 -30.80 8.85
CA ALA A 11 -7.39 -31.43 8.18
C ALA A 11 -8.23 -32.30 9.14
N ALA A 12 -7.56 -33.11 9.96
CA ALA A 12 -8.21 -33.93 10.98
C ALA A 12 -8.97 -33.09 12.01
N ARG A 13 -8.39 -31.96 12.47
CA ARG A 13 -9.01 -31.07 13.46
C ARG A 13 -10.24 -30.34 12.93
N LEU A 14 -10.29 -30.09 11.62
CA LEU A 14 -11.39 -29.37 10.95
C LEU A 14 -12.43 -30.29 10.29
N GLY A 15 -12.16 -31.59 10.20
CA GLY A 15 -12.98 -32.52 9.45
C GLY A 15 -12.95 -32.25 7.92
N LEU A 16 -11.83 -31.74 7.41
CA LEU A 16 -11.64 -31.38 6.02
C LEU A 16 -10.64 -32.32 5.31
N SER A 17 -10.66 -32.32 3.97
CA SER A 17 -9.65 -33.07 3.22
C SER A 17 -8.26 -32.41 3.29
N GLY A 18 -7.20 -33.21 3.31
CA GLY A 18 -5.83 -32.69 3.28
C GLY A 18 -5.52 -31.86 2.03
N THR A 19 -6.16 -32.20 0.91
CA THR A 19 -6.05 -31.45 -0.36
C THR A 19 -6.63 -30.04 -0.21
N LEU A 20 -7.83 -29.91 0.39
CA LEU A 20 -8.47 -28.62 0.62
C LEU A 20 -7.60 -27.74 1.53
N VAL A 21 -7.09 -28.30 2.64
CA VAL A 21 -6.19 -27.60 3.56
C VAL A 21 -4.92 -27.17 2.82
N SER A 22 -4.34 -28.01 1.99
CA SER A 22 -3.16 -27.68 1.19
C SER A 22 -3.44 -26.53 0.20
N LEU A 23 -4.60 -26.52 -0.47
CA LEU A 23 -4.98 -25.45 -1.38
C LEU A 23 -5.12 -24.11 -0.65
N VAL A 24 -5.71 -24.10 0.55
CA VAL A 24 -5.83 -22.90 1.38
C VAL A 24 -4.47 -22.38 1.82
N LEU A 25 -3.63 -23.26 2.38
CA LEU A 25 -2.29 -22.91 2.89
C LEU A 25 -1.33 -22.45 1.80
N ASN A 26 -1.55 -22.88 0.54
CA ASN A 26 -0.77 -22.45 -0.62
C ASN A 26 -1.45 -21.33 -1.44
N SER A 27 -2.44 -20.63 -0.86
CA SER A 27 -3.15 -19.50 -1.50
C SER A 27 -3.80 -19.84 -2.86
N LYS A 28 -4.17 -21.12 -3.08
CA LYS A 28 -4.84 -21.58 -4.28
C LYS A 28 -6.36 -21.76 -4.10
N ALA A 29 -6.88 -21.42 -2.95
CA ALA A 29 -8.27 -21.67 -2.56
C ALA A 29 -9.30 -21.00 -3.49
N ASP A 30 -9.04 -19.76 -3.90
CA ASP A 30 -9.94 -18.99 -4.78
C ASP A 30 -10.03 -19.61 -6.19
N GLN A 31 -8.92 -20.19 -6.68
CA GLN A 31 -8.89 -20.87 -7.97
C GLN A 31 -9.72 -22.16 -7.99
N HIS A 32 -9.97 -22.73 -6.81
CA HIS A 32 -10.75 -23.95 -6.62
C HIS A 32 -12.11 -23.71 -5.98
N GLY A 33 -12.59 -22.47 -5.94
CA GLY A 33 -13.92 -22.11 -5.45
C GLY A 33 -14.15 -22.37 -3.97
N ILE A 34 -13.10 -22.41 -3.13
CA ILE A 34 -13.22 -22.64 -1.70
C ILE A 34 -13.75 -21.36 -1.03
N LYS A 35 -14.87 -21.47 -0.32
CA LYS A 35 -15.52 -20.34 0.35
C LYS A 35 -14.58 -19.63 1.33
N LYS A 36 -14.65 -18.30 1.41
CA LYS A 36 -13.82 -17.46 2.28
C LYS A 36 -13.89 -17.89 3.76
N GLU A 37 -15.09 -18.18 4.25
CA GLU A 37 -15.28 -18.69 5.61
C GLU A 37 -14.46 -19.96 5.89
N THR A 38 -14.42 -20.88 4.93
CA THR A 38 -13.60 -22.11 5.06
C THR A 38 -12.11 -21.81 5.06
N GLN A 39 -11.68 -20.86 4.22
CA GLN A 39 -10.30 -20.40 4.17
C GLN A 39 -9.86 -19.80 5.51
N GLU A 40 -10.67 -18.92 6.08
CA GLU A 40 -10.41 -18.29 7.38
C GLU A 40 -10.33 -19.30 8.52
N ARG A 41 -11.25 -20.27 8.55
CA ARG A 41 -11.23 -21.37 9.54
C ARG A 41 -9.95 -22.21 9.45
N VAL A 42 -9.51 -22.54 8.25
CA VAL A 42 -8.26 -23.30 8.04
C VAL A 42 -7.06 -22.50 8.53
N LEU A 43 -6.97 -21.21 8.15
CA LEU A 43 -5.86 -20.34 8.55
C LEU A 43 -5.85 -20.10 10.07
N ALA A 44 -7.01 -19.92 10.69
CA ALA A 44 -7.12 -19.74 12.14
C ALA A 44 -6.61 -20.98 12.90
N VAL A 45 -7.05 -22.18 12.50
CA VAL A 45 -6.61 -23.43 13.12
C VAL A 45 -5.12 -23.69 12.84
N ALA A 46 -4.62 -23.41 11.64
CA ALA A 46 -3.21 -23.51 11.32
C ALA A 46 -2.33 -22.65 12.23
N ARG A 47 -2.76 -21.39 12.49
CA ARG A 47 -2.10 -20.50 13.46
C ARG A 47 -2.14 -21.05 14.88
N GLN A 48 -3.33 -21.46 15.34
CA GLN A 48 -3.53 -22.00 16.69
C GLN A 48 -2.69 -23.25 16.96
N MET A 49 -2.51 -24.10 15.95
CA MET A 49 -1.70 -25.32 16.05
C MET A 49 -0.20 -25.06 15.89
N GLY A 50 0.22 -23.82 15.58
CA GLY A 50 1.63 -23.51 15.37
C GLY A 50 2.18 -24.03 14.04
N TYR A 51 1.34 -24.23 13.03
CA TYR A 51 1.77 -24.70 11.70
C TYR A 51 2.80 -23.75 11.05
N PHE A 52 2.66 -22.45 11.31
CA PHE A 52 3.56 -21.41 10.82
C PHE A 52 4.75 -21.15 11.75
N ASN A 53 4.77 -21.78 12.94
CA ASN A 53 5.85 -21.65 13.92
C ASN A 53 6.97 -22.69 13.67
N SER A 54 7.48 -22.77 12.45
CA SER A 54 8.65 -23.59 12.17
C SER A 54 9.94 -22.83 12.51
N VAL A 55 10.09 -22.47 13.78
CA VAL A 55 11.41 -22.23 14.37
C VAL A 55 11.89 -23.58 14.90
N THR A 56 12.94 -24.12 14.33
CA THR A 56 13.61 -25.27 14.91
C THR A 56 14.25 -24.85 16.23
N GLU A 57 13.72 -25.31 17.37
CA GLU A 57 14.35 -25.20 18.71
C GLU A 57 15.68 -25.95 18.83
N LYS A 58 16.22 -26.41 17.74
CA LYS A 58 17.55 -26.98 17.68
C LYS A 58 18.44 -26.03 16.91
N GLY A 59 19.49 -25.55 17.57
CA GLY A 59 20.60 -24.80 16.98
C GLY A 59 21.38 -25.57 15.91
N GLU A 60 20.69 -26.30 15.04
CA GLU A 60 21.27 -26.88 13.84
C GLU A 60 21.41 -25.76 12.79
N PRO A 61 22.56 -25.70 12.10
CA PRO A 61 22.75 -24.69 11.06
C PRO A 61 21.62 -24.82 10.04
N VAL A 62 20.92 -23.73 9.84
CA VAL A 62 19.94 -23.57 8.75
C VAL A 62 20.66 -24.02 7.47
N SER A 63 20.11 -25.00 6.75
CA SER A 63 20.67 -25.41 5.47
C SER A 63 20.80 -24.19 4.59
N ALA A 64 21.86 -24.07 3.80
CA ALA A 64 22.21 -22.89 3.01
C ALA A 64 21.13 -22.48 1.96
N GLU A 65 20.00 -23.20 1.92
CA GLU A 65 18.84 -22.96 1.01
C GLU A 65 17.61 -22.38 1.71
N GLU A 66 17.55 -22.31 3.06
CA GLU A 66 16.43 -21.67 3.74
C GLU A 66 16.67 -20.16 3.79
N LYS A 67 15.81 -19.42 3.07
CA LYS A 67 15.80 -17.96 3.15
C LYS A 67 15.55 -17.52 4.57
N PRO A 68 16.30 -16.53 5.10
CA PRO A 68 16.00 -15.99 6.42
C PRO A 68 14.54 -15.55 6.45
N GLY A 69 13.84 -15.87 7.54
CA GLY A 69 12.44 -15.48 7.73
C GLY A 69 12.30 -13.97 7.92
N ILE A 70 12.70 -13.18 6.93
CA ILE A 70 12.67 -11.72 6.96
C ILE A 70 11.79 -11.22 5.80
N ILE A 71 10.87 -10.31 6.11
CA ILE A 71 10.08 -9.58 5.12
C ILE A 71 10.73 -8.20 4.89
N GLY A 72 10.98 -7.88 3.62
CA GLY A 72 11.44 -6.55 3.22
C GLY A 72 10.28 -5.65 2.81
N MET A 73 10.24 -4.42 3.32
CA MET A 73 9.33 -3.39 2.81
C MET A 73 10.12 -2.31 2.07
N VAL A 74 9.77 -2.07 0.83
CA VAL A 74 10.38 -1.01 0.01
C VAL A 74 9.42 0.15 -0.09
N VAL A 75 9.89 1.33 0.30
CA VAL A 75 9.09 2.56 0.39
C VAL A 75 9.70 3.68 -0.44
N PRO A 76 8.91 4.64 -0.94
CA PRO A 76 9.43 5.81 -1.67
C PRO A 76 10.25 6.72 -0.76
N SER A 77 9.79 6.94 0.46
CA SER A 77 10.42 7.82 1.45
C SER A 77 10.06 7.40 2.86
N MET A 78 10.96 7.60 3.80
CA MET A 78 10.67 7.45 5.24
C MET A 78 9.97 8.68 5.84
N ASN A 79 9.93 9.79 5.11
CA ASN A 79 9.28 11.01 5.57
C ASN A 79 7.76 11.02 5.33
N ASP A 80 7.21 9.96 4.72
CA ASP A 80 5.79 9.81 4.52
C ASP A 80 5.11 9.42 5.85
N PRO A 81 4.17 10.24 6.39
CA PRO A 81 3.46 9.95 7.64
C PRO A 81 2.78 8.58 7.64
N PHE A 82 2.24 8.15 6.51
CA PHE A 82 1.63 6.83 6.35
C PHE A 82 2.64 5.70 6.61
N ILE A 83 3.85 5.82 6.06
CA ILE A 83 4.92 4.84 6.27
C ILE A 83 5.34 4.79 7.74
N TYR A 84 5.47 5.97 8.36
CA TYR A 84 5.81 6.07 9.77
C TYR A 84 4.76 5.39 10.66
N GLU A 85 3.49 5.60 10.38
CA GLU A 85 2.39 5.01 11.17
C GLU A 85 2.28 3.49 10.99
N ILE A 86 2.36 2.98 9.75
CA ILE A 86 2.11 1.56 9.48
C ILE A 86 3.26 0.65 9.89
N THR A 87 4.50 1.15 9.86
CA THR A 87 5.71 0.37 10.12
C THR A 87 5.71 -0.37 11.46
N PRO A 88 5.36 0.25 12.60
CA PRO A 88 5.32 -0.44 13.89
C PRO A 88 4.28 -1.56 13.94
N TYR A 89 3.14 -1.40 13.29
CA TYR A 89 2.10 -2.44 13.22
C TYR A 89 2.57 -3.64 12.42
N LEU A 90 3.21 -3.41 11.27
CA LEU A 90 3.77 -4.48 10.44
C LEU A 90 4.90 -5.21 11.19
N GLN A 91 5.81 -4.48 11.84
CA GLN A 91 6.87 -5.07 12.64
C GLN A 91 6.30 -5.98 13.74
N LYS A 92 5.30 -5.51 14.49
CA LYS A 92 4.63 -6.29 15.52
C LYS A 92 3.96 -7.54 14.94
N ALA A 93 3.25 -7.38 13.81
CA ALA A 93 2.56 -8.48 13.15
C ALA A 93 3.54 -9.56 12.67
N PHE A 94 4.64 -9.19 12.04
CA PHE A 94 5.65 -10.15 11.57
C PHE A 94 6.39 -10.81 12.73
N SER A 95 6.78 -10.04 13.75
CA SER A 95 7.41 -10.59 14.95
C SER A 95 6.53 -11.63 15.65
N SER A 96 5.21 -11.42 15.70
CA SER A 96 4.27 -12.36 16.34
C SER A 96 4.20 -13.73 15.65
N ILE A 97 4.65 -13.83 14.41
CA ILE A 97 4.72 -15.08 13.63
C ILE A 97 6.15 -15.54 13.36
N GLY A 98 7.13 -14.98 14.10
CA GLY A 98 8.53 -15.38 14.02
C GLY A 98 9.28 -14.89 12.78
N LEU A 99 8.77 -13.85 12.08
CA LEU A 99 9.43 -13.24 10.94
C LEU A 99 10.12 -11.94 11.34
N GLY A 100 11.32 -11.72 10.81
CA GLY A 100 11.98 -10.42 10.84
C GLY A 100 11.32 -9.44 9.87
N PHE A 101 11.51 -8.14 10.11
CA PHE A 101 10.99 -7.10 9.24
C PHE A 101 12.06 -6.02 9.02
N SER A 102 12.21 -5.57 7.77
CA SER A 102 13.19 -4.55 7.40
C SER A 102 12.62 -3.60 6.37
N VAL A 103 12.93 -2.31 6.49
CA VAL A 103 12.45 -1.26 5.60
C VAL A 103 13.61 -0.70 4.77
N PHE A 104 13.35 -0.47 3.48
CA PHE A 104 14.30 0.09 2.53
C PHE A 104 13.66 1.26 1.80
N THR A 105 14.37 2.37 1.71
CA THR A 105 13.95 3.50 0.89
C THR A 105 14.45 3.32 -0.54
N ARG A 106 13.62 3.69 -1.49
CA ARG A 106 14.05 3.89 -2.87
C ARG A 106 14.57 5.31 -3.04
N ASP A 107 15.78 5.43 -3.57
CA ASP A 107 16.22 6.67 -4.18
C ASP A 107 15.62 6.74 -5.60
N PRO A 108 14.76 7.73 -5.91
CA PRO A 108 14.12 7.86 -7.24
C PRO A 108 15.13 7.98 -8.37
N ASP A 109 16.29 8.58 -8.10
CA ASP A 109 17.35 8.84 -9.09
C ASP A 109 18.32 7.65 -9.23
N ASP A 110 18.22 6.62 -8.38
CA ASP A 110 19.08 5.46 -8.48
C ASP A 110 18.56 4.46 -9.54
N VAL A 111 19.08 4.63 -10.76
CA VAL A 111 18.84 3.68 -11.87
C VAL A 111 19.24 2.23 -11.56
N ARG A 112 20.09 2.01 -10.52
CA ARG A 112 20.50 0.68 -10.08
C ARG A 112 19.48 0.04 -9.14
N PHE A 113 18.47 0.79 -8.68
CA PHE A 113 17.50 0.30 -7.72
C PHE A 113 16.74 -0.94 -8.20
N ASN A 114 16.44 -1.02 -9.49
CA ASN A 114 15.80 -2.21 -10.07
C ASN A 114 16.69 -3.46 -9.94
N ARG A 115 18.00 -3.31 -10.04
CA ARG A 115 18.97 -4.40 -9.78
C ARG A 115 19.04 -4.73 -8.30
N LEU A 116 19.02 -3.71 -7.43
CA LEU A 116 19.00 -3.88 -5.99
C LEU A 116 17.76 -4.68 -5.56
N THR A 117 16.56 -4.29 -6.00
CA THR A 117 15.32 -5.01 -5.68
C THR A 117 15.37 -6.49 -6.12
N THR A 118 15.92 -6.75 -7.30
CA THR A 118 16.14 -8.12 -7.78
C THR A 118 17.14 -8.88 -6.90
N SER A 119 18.16 -8.20 -6.36
CA SER A 119 19.14 -8.81 -5.46
C SER A 119 18.56 -9.05 -4.07
N LEU A 120 17.71 -8.16 -3.57
CA LEU A 120 17.05 -8.26 -2.26
C LEU A 120 16.20 -9.53 -2.14
N LYS A 121 15.64 -10.04 -3.25
CA LYS A 121 14.89 -11.30 -3.22
C LYS A 121 15.70 -12.51 -2.74
N LYS A 122 17.02 -12.43 -2.76
CA LYS A 122 17.90 -13.48 -2.22
C LYS A 122 17.95 -13.47 -0.70
N PHE A 123 17.70 -12.31 -0.09
CA PHE A 123 17.80 -12.11 1.37
C PHE A 123 16.46 -12.15 2.07
N PHE A 124 15.36 -11.88 1.36
CA PHE A 124 14.02 -11.82 1.96
C PHE A 124 13.15 -13.01 1.52
N SER A 125 12.31 -13.46 2.44
CA SER A 125 11.30 -14.48 2.16
C SER A 125 10.11 -13.93 1.36
N GLY A 126 9.90 -12.62 1.43
CA GLY A 126 8.88 -11.88 0.67
C GLY A 126 9.09 -10.38 0.76
N MET A 127 8.40 -9.62 -0.08
CA MET A 127 8.50 -8.15 -0.09
C MET A 127 7.14 -7.49 -0.09
N ILE A 128 7.05 -6.34 0.59
CA ILE A 128 5.99 -5.36 0.46
C ILE A 128 6.54 -4.19 -0.36
N LEU A 129 5.88 -3.84 -1.44
CA LEU A 129 6.27 -2.72 -2.31
C LEU A 129 5.21 -1.64 -2.21
N VAL A 130 5.61 -0.45 -1.74
CA VAL A 130 4.68 0.65 -1.42
C VAL A 130 4.64 1.67 -2.55
N GLY A 131 3.47 1.99 -3.04
CA GLY A 131 3.24 3.04 -4.02
C GLY A 131 4.15 2.92 -5.25
N ASN A 132 4.88 3.98 -5.55
CA ASN A 132 5.85 4.04 -6.66
C ASN A 132 7.27 3.59 -6.26
N ALA A 133 7.46 2.97 -5.09
CA ALA A 133 8.76 2.46 -4.66
C ALA A 133 9.35 1.40 -5.59
N ALA A 134 8.55 0.74 -6.40
CA ALA A 134 9.02 -0.19 -7.43
C ALA A 134 8.33 0.06 -8.76
N ASP A 135 9.09 -0.02 -9.83
CA ASP A 135 8.57 0.08 -11.19
C ASP A 135 7.73 -1.15 -11.54
N ASP A 136 6.78 -0.98 -12.44
CA ASP A 136 5.94 -2.09 -12.92
C ASP A 136 6.75 -3.24 -13.53
N SER A 137 7.90 -2.93 -14.15
CA SER A 137 8.82 -3.93 -14.70
C SER A 137 9.41 -4.83 -13.62
N VAL A 138 9.79 -4.27 -12.48
CA VAL A 138 10.29 -5.01 -11.30
C VAL A 138 9.21 -5.90 -10.73
N VAL A 139 8.01 -5.36 -10.54
CA VAL A 139 6.87 -6.14 -10.02
C VAL A 139 6.53 -7.30 -10.96
N ARG A 140 6.53 -7.05 -12.28
CA ARG A 140 6.30 -8.10 -13.28
C ARG A 140 7.37 -9.19 -13.23
N ALA A 141 8.63 -8.82 -13.03
CA ALA A 141 9.73 -9.77 -12.89
C ALA A 141 9.58 -10.63 -11.63
N LEU A 142 9.28 -10.03 -10.47
CA LEU A 142 9.03 -10.75 -9.22
C LEU A 142 7.85 -11.71 -9.35
N ASN A 143 6.75 -11.27 -9.96
CA ASN A 143 5.57 -12.10 -10.16
C ASN A 143 5.83 -13.28 -11.10
N ARG A 144 6.59 -13.06 -12.19
CA ARG A 144 7.00 -14.14 -13.12
C ARG A 144 7.85 -15.18 -12.41
N ASP A 145 8.71 -14.76 -11.49
CA ASP A 145 9.55 -15.64 -10.69
C ASP A 145 8.78 -16.29 -9.53
N SER A 146 7.45 -16.08 -9.45
CA SER A 146 6.58 -16.54 -8.35
C SER A 146 7.08 -16.12 -6.97
N TYR A 147 7.78 -14.99 -6.89
CA TYR A 147 8.30 -14.46 -5.64
C TYR A 147 7.17 -13.86 -4.79
N PRO A 148 7.12 -14.15 -3.47
CA PRO A 148 6.09 -13.58 -2.60
C PRO A 148 6.17 -12.06 -2.55
N VAL A 149 5.18 -11.37 -3.11
CA VAL A 149 5.09 -9.91 -3.12
C VAL A 149 3.66 -9.46 -2.81
N VAL A 150 3.58 -8.42 -2.00
CA VAL A 150 2.34 -7.67 -1.74
C VAL A 150 2.56 -6.23 -2.18
N LEU A 151 1.64 -5.69 -2.94
CA LEU A 151 1.60 -4.27 -3.25
C LEU A 151 0.77 -3.55 -2.20
N LEU A 152 1.30 -2.45 -1.69
CA LEU A 152 0.60 -1.57 -0.76
C LEU A 152 0.40 -0.21 -1.43
N GLU A 153 -0.85 0.27 -1.47
CA GLU A 153 -1.22 1.53 -2.13
C GLU A 153 -0.80 1.60 -3.62
N LYS A 154 -0.72 0.44 -4.27
CA LYS A 154 -0.44 0.33 -5.71
C LYS A 154 -1.23 -0.83 -6.31
N SER A 155 -1.79 -0.60 -7.49
CA SER A 155 -2.36 -1.65 -8.33
C SER A 155 -1.72 -1.64 -9.73
N ILE A 156 -1.63 -2.79 -10.38
CA ILE A 156 -1.14 -2.89 -11.76
C ILE A 156 -2.24 -3.52 -12.60
N LYS A 157 -2.74 -2.76 -13.58
CA LYS A 157 -3.80 -3.22 -14.47
C LYS A 157 -3.43 -4.55 -15.15
N ARG A 158 -4.39 -5.46 -15.24
CA ARG A 158 -4.27 -6.78 -15.89
C ARG A 158 -3.25 -7.72 -15.22
N MET A 159 -2.87 -7.48 -13.96
CA MET A 159 -2.08 -8.43 -13.18
C MET A 159 -2.87 -8.87 -11.94
N ARG A 160 -2.81 -10.18 -11.67
CA ARG A 160 -3.32 -10.73 -10.40
C ARG A 160 -2.18 -10.72 -9.40
N LEU A 161 -2.23 -9.78 -8.48
CA LEU A 161 -1.26 -9.59 -7.42
C LEU A 161 -2.01 -9.45 -6.09
N ASN A 162 -1.33 -9.83 -5.01
CA ASN A 162 -1.82 -9.49 -3.68
C ASN A 162 -1.63 -7.99 -3.47
N THR A 163 -2.74 -7.28 -3.35
CA THR A 163 -2.74 -5.82 -3.26
C THR A 163 -3.60 -5.38 -2.08
N VAL A 164 -3.11 -4.42 -1.33
CA VAL A 164 -3.85 -3.71 -0.28
C VAL A 164 -3.83 -2.23 -0.65
N CYS A 165 -5.01 -1.68 -0.94
CA CYS A 165 -5.17 -0.28 -1.35
C CYS A 165 -6.35 0.34 -0.64
N THR A 166 -6.27 1.65 -0.44
CA THR A 166 -7.43 2.47 -0.08
C THR A 166 -8.46 2.45 -1.21
N ASP A 167 -9.73 2.37 -0.89
CA ASP A 167 -10.82 2.53 -1.86
C ASP A 167 -11.00 4.03 -2.21
N ARG A 168 -10.28 4.46 -3.23
CA ARG A 168 -10.26 5.87 -3.65
C ARG A 168 -11.55 6.32 -4.31
N VAL A 169 -12.26 5.40 -4.95
CA VAL A 169 -13.56 5.68 -5.58
C VAL A 169 -14.57 6.02 -4.49
N ALA A 170 -14.67 5.19 -3.46
CA ALA A 170 -15.51 5.47 -2.31
C ALA A 170 -15.05 6.74 -1.57
N GLY A 171 -13.74 6.92 -1.38
CA GLY A 171 -13.16 8.10 -0.74
C GLY A 171 -13.51 9.40 -1.47
N ALA A 172 -13.36 9.44 -2.79
CA ALA A 172 -13.73 10.62 -3.60
C ALA A 172 -15.23 10.92 -3.53
N ALA A 173 -16.08 9.89 -3.55
CA ALA A 173 -17.53 10.05 -3.44
C ALA A 173 -17.92 10.63 -2.06
N VAL A 174 -17.38 10.10 -0.97
CA VAL A 174 -17.62 10.59 0.40
C VAL A 174 -17.16 12.04 0.54
N MET A 175 -15.98 12.37 0.04
CA MET A 175 -15.43 13.74 0.06
C MET A 175 -16.34 14.70 -0.73
N THR A 176 -16.74 14.33 -1.94
CA THR A 176 -17.64 15.14 -2.77
C THR A 176 -18.98 15.37 -2.08
N GLN A 177 -19.57 14.35 -1.48
CA GLN A 177 -20.81 14.44 -0.73
C GLN A 177 -20.67 15.37 0.48
N HIS A 178 -19.59 15.25 1.23
CA HIS A 178 -19.32 16.09 2.40
C HIS A 178 -19.20 17.56 2.00
N LEU A 179 -18.40 17.91 1.00
CA LEU A 179 -18.23 19.27 0.54
C LEU A 179 -19.55 19.87 0.00
N THR A 180 -20.35 19.05 -0.69
CA THR A 180 -21.69 19.45 -1.14
C THR A 180 -22.62 19.75 0.05
N SER A 181 -22.59 18.93 1.11
CA SER A 181 -23.43 19.12 2.30
C SER A 181 -23.07 20.40 3.08
N LEU A 182 -21.84 20.85 2.96
CA LEU A 182 -21.36 22.14 3.51
C LEU A 182 -21.76 23.35 2.67
N GLY A 183 -22.38 23.14 1.50
CA GLY A 183 -22.78 24.20 0.59
C GLY A 183 -21.63 24.88 -0.16
N LEU A 184 -20.44 24.26 -0.17
CA LEU A 184 -19.27 24.78 -0.87
C LEU A 184 -19.46 24.68 -2.39
N LYS A 185 -19.05 25.72 -3.12
CA LYS A 185 -19.32 25.86 -4.56
C LYS A 185 -18.06 25.85 -5.41
N ASN A 186 -16.97 26.40 -4.89
CA ASN A 186 -15.74 26.60 -5.64
C ASN A 186 -14.63 25.77 -5.00
N LEU A 187 -14.16 24.76 -5.69
CA LEU A 187 -13.15 23.83 -5.18
C LEU A 187 -11.82 23.99 -5.90
N LEU A 188 -10.74 23.92 -5.15
CA LEU A 188 -9.39 23.74 -5.67
C LEU A 188 -8.86 22.37 -5.25
N VAL A 189 -8.43 21.57 -6.22
CA VAL A 189 -7.79 20.27 -5.99
C VAL A 189 -6.30 20.41 -6.30
N VAL A 190 -5.47 20.17 -5.30
CA VAL A 190 -4.00 20.25 -5.40
C VAL A 190 -3.40 18.85 -5.32
N SER A 191 -2.65 18.47 -6.35
CA SER A 191 -1.88 17.24 -6.42
C SER A 191 -0.38 17.53 -6.43
N GLY A 192 0.45 16.55 -6.08
CA GLY A 192 1.91 16.64 -6.22
C GLY A 192 2.36 16.46 -7.67
N GLU A 193 3.58 16.90 -8.00
CA GLU A 193 4.22 16.70 -9.31
C GLU A 193 4.44 15.21 -9.61
N ASP A 194 4.89 14.46 -8.62
CA ASP A 194 5.00 13.01 -8.67
C ASP A 194 3.64 12.36 -8.41
N THR A 195 2.68 12.63 -9.29
CA THR A 195 1.39 11.94 -9.23
C THR A 195 1.60 10.45 -9.41
N ALA A 196 1.78 9.77 -8.29
CA ALA A 196 1.77 8.32 -8.27
C ALA A 196 0.48 7.82 -8.91
N SER A 197 0.49 6.64 -9.48
CA SER A 197 -0.67 6.08 -10.20
C SER A 197 -1.96 6.11 -9.37
N TYR A 198 -1.83 6.07 -8.05
CA TYR A 198 -2.95 6.11 -7.11
C TYR A 198 -3.55 7.51 -6.94
N ASP A 199 -2.76 8.59 -6.99
CA ASP A 199 -3.29 9.96 -6.98
C ASP A 199 -4.05 10.26 -8.26
N LYS A 200 -3.63 9.65 -9.37
CA LYS A 200 -4.34 9.78 -10.64
C LYS A 200 -5.73 9.15 -10.59
N GLU A 201 -5.88 7.97 -9.96
CA GLU A 201 -7.19 7.34 -9.79
C GLU A 201 -8.12 8.23 -8.93
N MET A 202 -7.59 8.80 -7.84
CA MET A 202 -8.34 9.74 -7.00
C MET A 202 -8.71 11.01 -7.76
N LEU A 203 -7.78 11.59 -8.52
CA LEU A 203 -8.03 12.76 -9.37
C LEU A 203 -9.13 12.50 -10.39
N ASP A 204 -9.05 11.38 -11.10
CA ASP A 204 -10.03 11.01 -12.12
C ASP A 204 -11.42 10.81 -11.49
N GLU A 205 -11.48 10.17 -10.30
CA GLU A 205 -12.75 9.98 -9.62
C GLU A 205 -13.31 11.28 -9.02
N LEU A 206 -12.49 12.17 -8.47
CA LEU A 206 -12.93 13.50 -8.05
C LEU A 206 -13.49 14.30 -9.22
N ARG A 207 -12.84 14.26 -10.40
CA ARG A 207 -13.37 14.89 -11.61
C ARG A 207 -14.73 14.32 -12.01
N ASN A 208 -14.89 13.00 -11.95
CA ASN A 208 -16.13 12.33 -12.28
C ASN A 208 -17.23 12.65 -11.27
N SER A 209 -16.94 12.56 -9.99
CA SER A 209 -17.91 12.77 -8.90
C SER A 209 -18.37 14.21 -8.82
N THR A 210 -17.44 15.18 -8.92
CA THR A 210 -17.79 16.61 -8.91
C THR A 210 -18.59 17.02 -10.14
N LYS A 211 -18.26 16.49 -11.33
CA LYS A 211 -19.00 16.72 -12.56
C LYS A 211 -20.42 16.14 -12.51
N LYS A 212 -20.59 14.95 -11.91
CA LYS A 212 -21.90 14.30 -11.76
C LYS A 212 -22.79 15.02 -10.75
N SER A 213 -22.24 15.56 -9.69
CA SER A 213 -23.01 16.17 -8.60
C SER A 213 -23.73 17.45 -9.04
N LYS A 214 -23.20 18.16 -10.03
CA LYS A 214 -23.71 19.46 -10.53
C LYS A 214 -23.91 20.53 -9.42
N ASN A 215 -23.34 20.31 -8.24
CA ASN A 215 -23.51 21.20 -7.08
C ASN A 215 -22.40 22.24 -6.97
N PHE A 216 -21.32 22.08 -7.73
CA PHE A 216 -20.18 22.99 -7.74
C PHE A 216 -20.25 23.95 -8.92
N ASP A 217 -20.00 25.23 -8.67
CA ASP A 217 -19.93 26.28 -9.70
C ASP A 217 -18.59 26.20 -10.43
N SER A 218 -17.51 25.89 -9.69
CA SER A 218 -16.19 25.65 -10.28
C SER A 218 -15.40 24.60 -9.52
N VAL A 219 -14.62 23.79 -10.26
CA VAL A 219 -13.66 22.85 -9.70
C VAL A 219 -12.36 22.95 -10.49
N HIS A 220 -11.34 23.47 -9.86
CA HIS A 220 -10.02 23.66 -10.45
C HIS A 220 -9.06 22.58 -9.98
N PHE A 221 -8.22 22.11 -10.88
CA PHE A 221 -7.21 21.08 -10.60
C PHE A 221 -5.84 21.67 -10.93
N THR A 222 -4.96 21.67 -9.97
CA THR A 222 -3.59 22.16 -10.14
C THR A 222 -2.57 21.18 -9.57
N VAL A 223 -1.33 21.33 -10.01
CA VAL A 223 -0.18 20.56 -9.53
C VAL A 223 0.73 21.51 -8.78
N ALA A 224 1.19 21.11 -7.62
CA ALA A 224 2.14 21.87 -6.81
C ALA A 224 3.36 21.00 -6.50
N GLY A 225 4.54 21.57 -6.65
CA GLY A 225 5.80 20.95 -6.26
C GLY A 225 5.92 20.87 -4.75
N LEU A 226 6.57 19.79 -4.26
CA LEU A 226 7.00 19.72 -2.86
C LEU A 226 8.19 20.68 -2.66
N PRO A 227 8.12 21.59 -1.68
CA PRO A 227 9.28 22.43 -1.37
C PRO A 227 10.44 21.54 -0.89
N LYS A 228 11.63 21.80 -1.42
CA LYS A 228 12.85 21.17 -0.91
C LYS A 228 13.17 21.68 0.49
N ALA A 229 14.02 20.96 1.20
CA ALA A 229 14.42 21.36 2.54
C ALA A 229 14.94 22.81 2.56
N GLY A 230 14.28 23.69 3.33
CA GLY A 230 14.60 25.11 3.42
C GLY A 230 13.95 26.02 2.39
N GLU A 231 13.22 25.48 1.43
CA GLU A 231 12.44 26.26 0.46
C GLU A 231 11.03 26.54 0.99
N LYS A 232 10.46 27.69 0.57
CA LYS A 232 9.05 27.99 0.82
C LYS A 232 8.17 27.34 -0.24
N PHE A 233 6.93 27.05 0.13
CA PHE A 233 5.94 26.55 -0.81
C PHE A 233 5.73 27.55 -1.95
N ASP A 234 5.77 27.07 -3.20
CA ASP A 234 5.49 27.90 -4.37
C ASP A 234 3.99 28.12 -4.53
N PHE A 235 3.59 29.35 -4.29
CA PHE A 235 2.19 29.78 -4.43
C PHE A 235 1.72 30.01 -5.85
N GLN A 236 2.60 30.10 -6.84
CA GLN A 236 2.20 30.47 -8.22
C GLN A 236 1.10 29.53 -8.74
N ALA A 237 1.19 28.25 -8.41
CA ALA A 237 0.22 27.25 -8.86
C ALA A 237 -1.19 27.46 -8.28
N ILE A 238 -1.33 28.13 -7.15
CA ILE A 238 -2.61 28.26 -6.43
C ILE A 238 -3.07 29.71 -6.21
N GLU A 239 -2.21 30.71 -6.41
CA GLU A 239 -2.46 32.09 -6.04
C GLU A 239 -3.75 32.67 -6.67
N ASN A 240 -4.00 32.33 -7.92
CA ASN A 240 -5.20 32.79 -8.65
C ASN A 240 -6.50 32.24 -8.05
N PHE A 241 -6.43 31.14 -7.28
CA PHE A 241 -7.59 30.49 -6.68
C PHE A 241 -7.82 30.88 -5.21
N LEU A 242 -6.98 31.79 -4.69
CA LEU A 242 -7.12 32.35 -3.34
C LEU A 242 -7.80 33.71 -3.32
N ARG A 243 -8.00 34.34 -4.48
CA ARG A 243 -8.53 35.70 -4.64
C ARG A 243 -9.71 35.77 -5.64
N PRO A 244 -10.62 36.74 -5.48
CA PRO A 244 -11.65 36.99 -6.49
C PRO A 244 -11.04 37.26 -7.89
N PRO A 245 -11.72 36.89 -8.97
CA PRO A 245 -13.04 36.25 -9.02
C PRO A 245 -13.05 34.73 -8.83
N HIS A 246 -11.90 34.06 -8.75
CA HIS A 246 -11.77 32.58 -8.73
C HIS A 246 -11.53 32.02 -7.32
N ARG A 247 -11.87 32.76 -6.26
CA ARG A 247 -11.64 32.32 -4.90
C ARG A 247 -12.31 31.00 -4.61
N SER A 248 -11.51 30.02 -4.22
CA SER A 248 -11.99 28.71 -3.79
C SER A 248 -12.54 28.75 -2.37
N ASP A 249 -13.64 28.03 -2.13
CA ASP A 249 -14.27 27.85 -0.82
C ASP A 249 -13.58 26.73 -0.03
N ALA A 250 -12.97 25.78 -0.74
CA ALA A 250 -12.21 24.68 -0.15
C ALA A 250 -11.02 24.28 -1.04
N ILE A 251 -9.98 23.79 -0.37
CA ILE A 251 -8.79 23.21 -1.02
C ILE A 251 -8.70 21.74 -0.63
N ILE A 252 -8.72 20.86 -1.62
CA ILE A 252 -8.48 19.43 -1.46
C ILE A 252 -7.03 19.16 -1.79
N VAL A 253 -6.29 18.59 -0.85
CA VAL A 253 -4.87 18.24 -1.04
C VAL A 253 -4.75 16.72 -1.12
N LEU A 254 -4.33 16.19 -2.26
CA LEU A 254 -4.26 14.75 -2.49
C LEU A 254 -2.99 14.12 -1.94
N ASN A 255 -1.91 14.89 -1.81
CA ASN A 255 -0.66 14.41 -1.23
C ASN A 255 -0.50 14.94 0.18
N SER A 256 -0.47 14.04 1.18
CA SER A 256 -0.35 14.38 2.60
C SER A 256 0.90 15.22 2.92
N THR A 257 1.98 15.04 2.17
CA THR A 257 3.23 15.80 2.36
C THR A 257 3.11 17.27 1.96
N LEU A 258 2.11 17.64 1.13
CA LEU A 258 1.82 19.03 0.76
C LEU A 258 0.97 19.76 1.79
N VAL A 259 0.26 19.05 2.68
CA VAL A 259 -0.72 19.67 3.59
C VAL A 259 -0.05 20.70 4.49
N PHE A 260 1.03 20.34 5.16
CA PHE A 260 1.70 21.21 6.12
C PHE A 260 2.39 22.42 5.46
N PRO A 261 3.20 22.24 4.39
CA PRO A 261 3.76 23.37 3.64
C PRO A 261 2.69 24.34 3.11
N LEU A 262 1.61 23.81 2.57
CA LEU A 262 0.50 24.63 2.08
C LEU A 262 -0.19 25.38 3.21
N TYR A 263 -0.47 24.71 4.34
CA TYR A 263 -1.09 25.35 5.50
C TYR A 263 -0.25 26.51 6.03
N LEU A 264 1.06 26.31 6.26
CA LEU A 264 1.96 27.37 6.71
C LEU A 264 1.96 28.57 5.75
N ALA A 265 2.04 28.26 4.49
CA ALA A 265 2.09 29.25 3.46
C ALA A 265 0.77 30.06 3.34
N LEU A 266 -0.39 29.47 3.61
CA LEU A 266 -1.68 30.17 3.70
C LEU A 266 -1.77 31.08 4.94
N GLN A 267 -1.04 30.79 6.01
CA GLN A 267 -1.00 31.65 7.22
C GLN A 267 -0.15 32.92 7.01
N GLU A 268 0.80 32.88 6.08
CA GLU A 268 1.67 34.04 5.76
C GLU A 268 1.00 35.08 4.84
N LYS A 269 -0.20 34.78 4.29
CA LYS A 269 -0.96 35.63 3.33
C LYS A 269 -2.18 36.28 3.96
#